data_7d6274cb22bb05fba6d07f6dd9d8b348
#
_entry.id   7d6274cb22bb05fba6d07f6dd9d8b348
#
_cell.length_a   1.000
_cell.length_b   1.000
_cell.length_c   1.000
_cell.angle_alpha   90.00
_cell.angle_beta   90.00
_cell.angle_gamma   90.00
#
_symmetry.space_group_name_H-M   'P 1'
#
loop_
_entity.id
_entity.type
_entity.pdbx_description
1 polymer ?
#
loop_
_entity_poly.entity_id
_entity_poly.type
_entity_poly.pdbx_seq_one_letter_code
_entity_poly.pdbx_strand_id
1 'polypeptide(L)'
;VFDFDDTLARTKSNVLYTMPDGTTGKLTAEEFAQRGDEMLQDGAVYDFSEFNKVMDGKKGPLFEAAKRIQEARGADDIFVLTARAQEASPAIKEFLDSIGLNIPLNNISGLGDSSPFAKSNWIVDKAAEGYNDFYFADDQISNVKAVRDALEVLDVKSKTQQAKIKFSENMNEQFNIIIEQSKGIDRFK
;
A
#
# COMPACT_ATOMS: atom_id res chain seq x y z
N VAL A 1 7.81 6.51 -2.32
CA VAL A 1 7.30 5.76 -1.17
C VAL A 1 6.00 5.10 -1.56
N PHE A 2 5.91 3.82 -1.36
CA PHE A 2 4.71 3.03 -1.68
C PHE A 2 4.24 2.27 -0.44
N ASP A 3 2.94 2.27 -0.20
CA ASP A 3 2.32 1.28 0.64
C ASP A 3 2.40 -0.12 0.00
N PHE A 4 2.25 -1.18 0.79
CA PHE A 4 2.34 -2.54 0.29
C PHE A 4 0.97 -3.11 -0.08
N ASP A 5 0.09 -3.33 0.90
CA ASP A 5 -1.21 -3.98 0.69
C ASP A 5 -2.14 -3.11 -0.14
N ASP A 6 -2.69 -3.69 -1.21
CA ASP A 6 -3.59 -3.03 -2.15
C ASP A 6 -2.98 -1.82 -2.88
N THR A 7 -1.66 -1.68 -2.82
CA THR A 7 -0.88 -0.68 -3.55
C THR A 7 0.16 -1.35 -4.45
N LEU A 8 1.24 -1.91 -3.90
CA LEU A 8 2.24 -2.68 -4.67
C LEU A 8 1.82 -4.13 -4.90
N ALA A 9 1.07 -4.70 -3.97
CA ALA A 9 0.66 -6.08 -3.98
C ALA A 9 -0.81 -6.23 -3.55
N ARG A 10 -1.42 -7.32 -4.01
CA ARG A 10 -2.66 -7.86 -3.44
C ARG A 10 -2.33 -9.19 -2.79
N THR A 11 -2.76 -9.40 -1.57
CA THR A 11 -2.49 -10.65 -0.84
C THR A 11 -3.76 -11.22 -0.25
N LYS A 12 -3.71 -12.48 0.16
CA LYS A 12 -4.76 -13.12 0.97
C LYS A 12 -4.37 -13.22 2.45
N SER A 13 -3.35 -12.48 2.88
CA SER A 13 -2.99 -12.38 4.30
C SER A 13 -4.09 -11.65 5.06
N ASN A 14 -4.52 -12.22 6.19
CA ASN A 14 -5.55 -11.63 7.04
C ASN A 14 -4.99 -11.32 8.44
N VAL A 15 -5.65 -10.40 9.13
CA VAL A 15 -5.49 -10.22 10.57
C VAL A 15 -6.57 -11.05 11.25
N LEU A 16 -6.17 -11.99 12.10
CA LEU A 16 -7.08 -12.79 12.90
C LEU A 16 -7.43 -12.04 14.19
N TYR A 17 -8.65 -12.17 14.67
CA TYR A 17 -9.05 -11.49 15.91
C TYR A 17 -9.91 -12.37 16.81
N THR A 18 -9.87 -12.06 18.09
CA THR A 18 -10.76 -12.61 19.12
C THR A 18 -11.36 -11.44 19.91
N MET A 19 -12.69 -11.39 19.98
CA MET A 19 -13.41 -10.42 20.78
C MET A 19 -13.50 -10.86 22.24
N PRO A 20 -13.80 -9.94 23.20
CA PRO A 20 -13.94 -10.28 24.62
C PRO A 20 -14.99 -11.36 24.93
N ASP A 21 -16.02 -11.49 24.11
CA ASP A 21 -17.06 -12.54 24.23
C ASP A 21 -16.62 -13.90 23.67
N GLY A 22 -15.37 -14.01 23.18
CA GLY A 22 -14.83 -15.22 22.57
C GLY A 22 -15.14 -15.40 21.08
N THR A 23 -15.87 -14.47 20.45
CA THR A 23 -16.11 -14.48 19.01
C THR A 23 -14.79 -14.28 18.28
N THR A 24 -14.51 -15.12 17.29
CA THR A 24 -13.32 -15.07 16.45
C THR A 24 -13.66 -14.76 15.00
N GLY A 25 -12.73 -14.16 14.30
CA GLY A 25 -12.88 -13.88 12.87
C GLY A 25 -11.56 -13.43 12.25
N LYS A 26 -11.67 -12.93 11.04
CA LYS A 26 -10.52 -12.41 10.27
C LYS A 26 -10.90 -11.12 9.55
N LEU A 27 -9.93 -10.24 9.39
CA LEU A 27 -10.02 -9.00 8.63
C LEU A 27 -9.03 -9.06 7.47
N THR A 28 -9.47 -8.59 6.30
CA THR A 28 -8.54 -8.29 5.21
C THR A 28 -7.65 -7.11 5.59
N ALA A 29 -6.58 -6.85 4.82
CA ALA A 29 -5.74 -5.68 5.03
C ALA A 29 -6.57 -4.38 4.97
N GLU A 30 -7.50 -4.27 4.03
CA GLU A 30 -8.40 -3.11 3.89
C GLU A 30 -9.32 -2.96 5.10
N GLU A 31 -9.97 -4.04 5.52
CA GLU A 31 -10.86 -4.01 6.69
C GLU A 31 -10.11 -3.67 7.97
N PHE A 32 -8.91 -4.20 8.15
CA PHE A 32 -8.06 -3.87 9.29
C PHE A 32 -7.66 -2.40 9.31
N ALA A 33 -7.27 -1.84 8.15
CA ALA A 33 -6.95 -0.42 8.04
C ALA A 33 -8.15 0.49 8.38
N GLN A 34 -9.37 0.05 8.09
CA GLN A 34 -10.59 0.82 8.34
C GLN A 34 -11.15 0.66 9.75
N ARG A 35 -11.05 -0.53 10.33
CA ARG A 35 -11.77 -0.92 11.55
C ARG A 35 -10.87 -1.39 12.70
N GLY A 36 -9.59 -1.58 12.45
CA GLY A 36 -8.68 -2.18 13.42
C GLY A 36 -8.60 -1.41 14.73
N ASP A 37 -8.52 -0.10 14.68
CA ASP A 37 -8.44 0.76 15.87
C ASP A 37 -9.76 0.75 16.67
N GLU A 38 -10.90 0.82 16.00
CA GLU A 38 -12.21 0.74 16.66
C GLU A 38 -12.39 -0.61 17.38
N MET A 39 -12.11 -1.70 16.70
CA MET A 39 -12.21 -3.03 17.29
C MET A 39 -11.22 -3.24 18.45
N LEU A 40 -10.03 -2.63 18.39
CA LEU A 40 -9.07 -2.65 19.49
C LEU A 40 -9.63 -1.94 20.72
N GLN A 41 -10.29 -0.79 20.53
CA GLN A 41 -10.98 -0.08 21.63
C GLN A 41 -12.13 -0.91 22.21
N ASP A 42 -12.80 -1.71 21.40
CA ASP A 42 -13.83 -2.66 21.84
C ASP A 42 -13.26 -3.94 22.49
N GLY A 43 -11.95 -4.02 22.63
CA GLY A 43 -11.27 -5.10 23.33
C GLY A 43 -10.84 -6.29 22.45
N ALA A 44 -10.78 -6.13 21.14
CA ALA A 44 -10.27 -7.16 20.25
C ALA A 44 -8.80 -7.47 20.53
N VAL A 45 -8.45 -8.75 20.50
CA VAL A 45 -7.06 -9.23 20.52
C VAL A 45 -6.73 -9.73 19.10
N TYR A 46 -5.64 -9.22 18.54
CA TYR A 46 -5.20 -9.54 17.18
C TYR A 46 -4.10 -10.60 17.14
N ASP A 47 -4.17 -11.45 16.13
CA ASP A 47 -3.11 -12.36 15.71
C ASP A 47 -2.65 -11.97 14.30
N PHE A 48 -1.39 -11.50 14.20
CA PHE A 48 -0.76 -11.04 12.97
C PHE A 48 0.09 -12.10 12.28
N SER A 49 -0.04 -13.37 12.64
CA SER A 49 0.78 -14.45 12.08
C SER A 49 0.69 -14.56 10.56
N GLU A 50 -0.48 -14.30 9.95
CA GLU A 50 -0.62 -14.23 8.51
C GLU A 50 -0.05 -12.93 7.92
N PHE A 51 -0.07 -11.83 8.64
CA PHE A 51 0.48 -10.53 8.21
C PHE A 51 2.02 -10.50 8.22
N ASN A 52 2.65 -11.40 8.93
CA ASN A 52 4.10 -11.58 8.87
C ASN A 52 4.53 -12.41 7.64
N LYS A 53 3.56 -12.82 6.81
CA LYS A 53 3.75 -13.57 5.57
C LYS A 53 3.05 -12.87 4.41
N VAL A 54 3.48 -13.17 3.20
CA VAL A 54 2.77 -12.75 1.97
C VAL A 54 2.06 -13.99 1.41
N MET A 55 0.76 -14.10 1.65
CA MET A 55 -0.05 -15.23 1.24
C MET A 55 -0.72 -14.95 -0.11
N ASP A 56 -0.52 -15.84 -1.08
CA ASP A 56 -1.08 -15.73 -2.44
C ASP A 56 -0.89 -14.33 -3.04
N GLY A 57 0.32 -13.78 -2.94
CA GLY A 57 0.65 -12.44 -3.41
C GLY A 57 0.55 -12.31 -4.93
N LYS A 58 -0.05 -11.22 -5.36
CA LYS A 58 -0.14 -10.78 -6.76
C LYS A 58 0.27 -9.33 -6.88
N LYS A 59 0.64 -8.91 -8.10
CA LYS A 59 0.92 -7.50 -8.39
C LYS A 59 -0.29 -6.62 -8.07
N GLY A 60 -0.04 -5.53 -7.37
CA GLY A 60 -1.05 -4.52 -7.05
C GLY A 60 -1.18 -3.44 -8.13
N PRO A 61 -2.09 -2.47 -7.92
CA PRO A 61 -2.42 -1.48 -8.95
C PRO A 61 -1.27 -0.54 -9.31
N LEU A 62 -0.32 -0.29 -8.40
CA LEU A 62 0.83 0.60 -8.65
C LEU A 62 2.18 -0.14 -8.76
N PHE A 63 2.16 -1.47 -8.87
CA PHE A 63 3.38 -2.23 -9.09
C PHE A 63 4.15 -1.75 -10.33
N GLU A 64 3.47 -1.57 -11.46
CA GLU A 64 4.11 -1.14 -12.70
C GLU A 64 4.70 0.28 -12.59
N ALA A 65 4.09 1.17 -11.80
CA ALA A 65 4.65 2.49 -11.52
C ALA A 65 5.99 2.38 -10.77
N ALA A 66 6.05 1.56 -9.73
CA ALA A 66 7.29 1.30 -8.98
C ALA A 66 8.35 0.64 -9.87
N LYS A 67 7.94 -0.30 -10.71
CA LYS A 67 8.83 -0.99 -11.65
C LYS A 67 9.47 -0.02 -12.64
N ARG A 68 8.71 0.92 -13.19
CA ARG A 68 9.22 1.97 -14.08
C ARG A 68 10.23 2.88 -13.37
N ILE A 69 9.99 3.23 -12.12
CA ILE A 69 10.95 4.03 -11.33
C ILE A 69 12.25 3.24 -11.14
N GLN A 70 12.17 1.96 -10.79
CA GLN A 70 13.35 1.10 -10.66
C GLN A 70 14.14 1.03 -11.97
N GLU A 71 13.47 0.86 -13.10
CA GLU A 71 14.12 0.80 -14.42
C GLU A 71 14.79 2.11 -14.82
N ALA A 72 14.19 3.24 -14.45
CA ALA A 72 14.70 4.57 -14.80
C ALA A 72 15.81 5.06 -13.84
N ARG A 73 15.75 4.74 -12.55
CA ARG A 73 16.59 5.33 -11.50
C ARG A 73 17.24 4.33 -10.54
N GLY A 74 16.92 3.05 -10.65
CA GLY A 74 17.27 2.05 -9.64
C GLY A 74 16.31 2.05 -8.46
N ALA A 75 16.55 1.16 -7.51
CA ALA A 75 15.66 0.94 -6.37
C ALA A 75 16.16 1.55 -5.05
N ASP A 76 17.31 2.22 -5.04
CA ASP A 76 17.95 2.70 -3.80
C ASP A 76 17.11 3.76 -3.07
N ASP A 77 16.31 4.53 -3.79
CA ASP A 77 15.42 5.56 -3.25
C ASP A 77 13.93 5.18 -3.35
N ILE A 78 13.64 3.91 -3.57
CA ILE A 78 12.28 3.37 -3.47
C ILE A 78 12.10 2.79 -2.07
N PHE A 79 11.04 3.21 -1.39
CA PHE A 79 10.70 2.77 -0.05
C PHE A 79 9.32 2.12 -0.03
N VAL A 80 9.21 1.04 0.74
CA VAL A 80 7.92 0.45 1.11
C VAL A 80 7.60 0.84 2.54
N LEU A 81 6.42 1.37 2.75
CA LEU A 81 5.95 1.83 4.05
C LEU A 81 4.60 1.18 4.34
N THR A 82 4.58 0.21 5.23
CA THR A 82 3.40 -0.60 5.52
C THR A 82 2.97 -0.48 6.97
N ALA A 83 1.67 -0.59 7.21
CA ALA A 83 1.11 -0.73 8.55
C ALA A 83 1.39 -2.10 9.19
N ARG A 84 1.82 -3.09 8.40
CA ARG A 84 2.29 -4.38 8.96
C ARG A 84 3.46 -4.14 9.91
N ALA A 85 3.68 -5.07 10.83
CA ALA A 85 4.83 -5.01 11.71
C ALA A 85 6.17 -5.20 10.95
N GLN A 86 7.27 -4.76 11.55
CA GLN A 86 8.61 -4.85 10.92
C GLN A 86 9.02 -6.30 10.62
N GLU A 87 8.52 -7.25 11.37
CA GLU A 87 8.75 -8.69 11.17
C GLU A 87 8.23 -9.21 9.81
N ALA A 88 7.32 -8.48 9.17
CA ALA A 88 6.83 -8.79 7.83
C ALA A 88 7.82 -8.42 6.71
N SER A 89 8.78 -7.56 6.98
CA SER A 89 9.69 -7.00 5.96
C SER A 89 10.45 -8.06 5.16
N PRO A 90 10.99 -9.15 5.74
CA PRO A 90 11.67 -10.19 4.96
C PRO A 90 10.73 -10.89 3.97
N ALA A 91 9.50 -11.19 4.39
CA ALA A 91 8.51 -11.84 3.51
C ALA A 91 8.07 -10.89 2.37
N ILE A 92 7.90 -9.61 2.65
CA ILE A 92 7.63 -8.59 1.64
C ILE A 92 8.79 -8.50 0.64
N LYS A 93 10.03 -8.45 1.13
CA LYS A 93 11.24 -8.45 0.29
C LYS A 93 11.29 -9.64 -0.65
N GLU A 94 11.12 -10.84 -0.11
CA GLU A 94 11.14 -12.08 -0.88
C GLU A 94 10.06 -12.06 -1.99
N PHE A 95 8.85 -11.64 -1.65
CA PHE A 95 7.77 -11.54 -2.63
C PHE A 95 8.07 -10.52 -3.72
N LEU A 96 8.49 -9.31 -3.36
CA LEU A 96 8.81 -8.25 -4.34
C LEU A 96 9.97 -8.66 -5.25
N ASP A 97 11.02 -9.29 -4.71
CA ASP A 97 12.12 -9.84 -5.52
C ASP A 97 11.60 -10.88 -6.52
N SER A 98 10.67 -11.75 -6.10
CA SER A 98 10.12 -12.81 -6.96
C SER A 98 9.36 -12.27 -8.18
N ILE A 99 8.82 -11.05 -8.09
CA ILE A 99 8.12 -10.37 -9.20
C ILE A 99 8.95 -9.27 -9.86
N GLY A 100 10.24 -9.15 -9.51
CA GLY A 100 11.22 -8.30 -10.19
C GLY A 100 11.33 -6.88 -9.67
N LEU A 101 10.81 -6.58 -8.48
CA LEU A 101 10.98 -5.30 -7.80
C LEU A 101 11.97 -5.46 -6.65
N ASN A 102 13.22 -5.02 -6.85
CA ASN A 102 14.36 -5.32 -5.98
C ASN A 102 14.65 -4.16 -5.03
N ILE A 103 13.73 -3.88 -4.13
CA ILE A 103 13.87 -2.83 -3.12
C ILE A 103 14.79 -3.35 -2.00
N PRO A 104 15.82 -2.58 -1.57
CA PRO A 104 16.64 -2.98 -0.45
C PRO A 104 15.84 -3.27 0.81
N LEU A 105 16.21 -4.30 1.57
CA LEU A 105 15.49 -4.67 2.80
C LEU A 105 15.39 -3.49 3.78
N ASN A 106 16.46 -2.69 3.89
CA ASN A 106 16.48 -1.50 4.76
C ASN A 106 15.47 -0.41 4.33
N ASN A 107 14.97 -0.47 3.12
CA ASN A 107 13.95 0.45 2.60
C ASN A 107 12.52 -0.09 2.77
N ILE A 108 12.35 -1.23 3.40
CA ILE A 108 11.04 -1.81 3.71
C ILE A 108 10.78 -1.63 5.20
N SER A 109 9.89 -0.70 5.52
CA SER A 109 9.58 -0.31 6.90
C SER A 109 8.17 -0.75 7.27
N GLY A 110 8.09 -1.65 8.24
CA GLY A 110 6.85 -2.06 8.88
C GLY A 110 6.62 -1.24 10.13
N LEU A 111 5.57 -0.43 10.15
CA LEU A 111 5.30 0.51 11.25
C LEU A 111 4.60 -0.16 12.43
N GLY A 112 3.88 -1.26 12.21
CA GLY A 112 3.05 -1.90 13.23
C GLY A 112 1.93 -0.98 13.74
N ASP A 113 1.53 -0.01 12.93
CA ASP A 113 0.57 1.03 13.26
C ASP A 113 -0.22 1.40 11.99
N SER A 114 -1.53 1.33 12.07
CA SER A 114 -2.44 1.65 10.97
C SER A 114 -2.86 3.12 10.95
N SER A 115 -2.45 3.92 11.93
CA SER A 115 -2.83 5.33 11.98
C SER A 115 -2.20 6.13 10.83
N PRO A 116 -2.90 7.12 10.27
CA PRO A 116 -2.34 8.00 9.22
C PRO A 116 -1.12 8.78 9.70
N PHE A 117 -1.03 9.09 10.99
CA PHE A 117 0.09 9.82 11.57
C PHE A 117 1.41 9.04 11.53
N ALA A 118 1.37 7.71 11.65
CA ALA A 118 2.57 6.88 11.58
C ALA A 118 3.28 7.08 10.22
N LYS A 119 2.52 7.07 9.12
CA LYS A 119 3.07 7.29 7.77
C LYS A 119 3.52 8.72 7.53
N SER A 120 2.75 9.72 7.96
CA SER A 120 3.16 11.12 7.82
C SER A 120 4.39 11.46 8.64
N ASN A 121 4.54 10.93 9.86
CA ASN A 121 5.74 11.10 10.68
C ASN A 121 6.98 10.50 10.02
N TRP A 122 6.86 9.31 9.43
CA TRP A 122 7.95 8.69 8.68
C TRP A 122 8.42 9.58 7.50
N ILE A 123 7.48 10.20 6.77
CA ILE A 123 7.78 11.14 5.68
C ILE A 123 8.52 12.37 6.21
N VAL A 124 8.08 12.93 7.34
CA VAL A 124 8.75 14.09 7.98
C VAL A 124 10.20 13.74 8.34
N ASP A 125 10.43 12.54 8.89
CA ASP A 125 11.78 12.06 9.21
C ASP A 125 12.65 11.95 7.95
N LYS A 126 12.11 11.47 6.83
CA LYS A 126 12.82 11.41 5.55
C LYS A 126 13.14 12.79 5.00
N ALA A 127 12.25 13.76 5.12
CA ALA A 127 12.54 15.15 4.76
C ALA A 127 13.68 15.73 5.61
N ALA A 128 13.70 15.40 6.92
CA ALA A 128 14.80 15.81 7.80
C ALA A 128 16.15 15.17 7.41
N GLU A 129 16.15 14.00 6.79
CA GLU A 129 17.35 13.37 6.20
C GLU A 129 17.83 14.04 4.91
N GLY A 130 17.05 14.95 4.32
CA GLY A 130 17.40 15.72 3.13
C GLY A 130 16.61 15.39 1.86
N TYR A 131 15.67 14.46 1.91
CA TYR A 131 14.75 14.22 0.78
C TYR A 131 13.84 15.44 0.57
N ASN A 132 13.74 15.90 -0.67
CA ASN A 132 12.98 17.12 -1.01
C ASN A 132 12.09 17.00 -2.26
N ASP A 133 11.98 15.79 -2.81
CA ASP A 133 11.09 15.46 -3.92
C ASP A 133 10.46 14.10 -3.64
N PHE A 134 9.18 14.11 -3.27
CA PHE A 134 8.46 12.93 -2.83
C PHE A 134 7.39 12.50 -3.82
N TYR A 135 7.32 11.20 -4.06
CA TYR A 135 6.13 10.53 -4.57
C TYR A 135 5.64 9.56 -3.51
N PHE A 136 4.39 9.69 -3.09
CA PHE A 136 3.76 8.82 -2.10
C PHE A 136 2.48 8.23 -2.65
N ALA A 137 2.31 6.92 -2.52
CA ALA A 137 1.12 6.20 -2.96
C ALA A 137 0.63 5.20 -1.92
N ASP A 138 -0.66 5.22 -1.68
CA ASP A 138 -1.34 4.38 -0.68
C ASP A 138 -2.80 4.18 -1.13
N ASP A 139 -3.41 3.04 -0.81
CA ASP A 139 -4.82 2.79 -1.13
C ASP A 139 -5.78 3.48 -0.17
N GLN A 140 -5.34 3.74 1.08
CA GLN A 140 -6.16 4.41 2.09
C GLN A 140 -6.10 5.94 1.93
N ILE A 141 -7.25 6.54 1.63
CA ILE A 141 -7.32 8.00 1.42
C ILE A 141 -6.90 8.80 2.66
N SER A 142 -7.12 8.29 3.86
CA SER A 142 -6.69 8.92 5.11
C SER A 142 -5.17 9.05 5.19
N ASN A 143 -4.42 8.03 4.76
CA ASN A 143 -2.96 8.07 4.68
C ASN A 143 -2.50 9.07 3.63
N VAL A 144 -3.11 9.05 2.46
CA VAL A 144 -2.78 9.99 1.36
C VAL A 144 -2.97 11.44 1.81
N LYS A 145 -4.07 11.73 2.48
CA LYS A 145 -4.36 13.09 2.99
C LYS A 145 -3.37 13.51 4.06
N ALA A 146 -3.07 12.66 5.04
CA ALA A 146 -2.14 12.97 6.13
C ALA A 146 -0.73 13.25 5.60
N VAL A 147 -0.24 12.44 4.66
CA VAL A 147 1.07 12.63 4.04
C VAL A 147 1.10 13.88 3.16
N ARG A 148 0.06 14.12 2.36
CA ARG A 148 -0.05 15.33 1.56
C ARG A 148 0.02 16.59 2.43
N ASP A 149 -0.75 16.63 3.51
CA ASP A 149 -0.78 17.78 4.40
C ASP A 149 0.59 18.01 5.07
N ALA A 150 1.28 16.96 5.47
CA ALA A 150 2.63 17.05 6.01
C ALA A 150 3.64 17.58 4.98
N LEU A 151 3.57 17.10 3.74
CA LEU A 151 4.46 17.54 2.65
C LEU A 151 4.20 19.01 2.25
N GLU A 152 2.96 19.48 2.28
CA GLU A 152 2.63 20.89 2.04
C GLU A 152 3.25 21.81 3.09
N VAL A 153 3.21 21.42 4.37
CA VAL A 153 3.83 22.19 5.46
C VAL A 153 5.36 22.24 5.32
N LEU A 154 5.99 21.17 4.82
CA LEU A 154 7.44 21.09 4.63
C LEU A 154 7.94 21.89 3.41
N ASP A 155 7.05 22.36 2.54
CA ASP A 155 7.38 23.10 1.32
C ASP A 155 8.41 22.36 0.44
N VAL A 156 8.20 21.08 0.24
CA VAL A 156 8.99 20.23 -0.66
C VAL A 156 8.20 19.89 -1.91
N LYS A 157 8.89 19.56 -3.00
CA LYS A 157 8.24 19.04 -4.20
C LYS A 157 7.61 17.68 -3.89
N SER A 158 6.35 17.51 -4.22
CA SER A 158 5.65 16.28 -3.91
C SER A 158 4.52 15.96 -4.87
N LYS A 159 4.23 14.67 -4.97
CA LYS A 159 3.03 14.12 -5.58
C LYS A 159 2.50 13.00 -4.70
N THR A 160 1.22 13.04 -4.39
CA THR A 160 0.53 11.98 -3.67
C THR A 160 -0.54 11.35 -4.55
N GLN A 161 -0.71 10.03 -4.44
CA GLN A 161 -1.64 9.28 -5.25
C GLN A 161 -2.36 8.23 -4.42
N GLN A 162 -3.69 8.15 -4.57
CA GLN A 162 -4.45 7.02 -4.05
C GLN A 162 -4.43 5.87 -5.06
N ALA A 163 -4.04 4.69 -4.60
CA ALA A 163 -4.19 3.44 -5.34
C ALA A 163 -5.65 2.97 -5.27
N LYS A 164 -6.24 2.56 -6.40
CA LYS A 164 -7.66 2.18 -6.48
C LYS A 164 -7.83 0.87 -7.25
N ILE A 165 -7.83 -0.25 -6.55
CA ILE A 165 -8.03 -1.58 -7.16
C ILE A 165 -9.40 -1.67 -7.84
N LYS A 166 -10.47 -1.36 -7.11
CA LYS A 166 -11.83 -1.42 -7.63
C LYS A 166 -12.05 -0.48 -8.81
N PHE A 167 -11.43 0.69 -8.78
CA PHE A 167 -11.50 1.65 -9.87
C PHE A 167 -10.77 1.13 -11.12
N SER A 168 -9.59 0.55 -10.97
CA SER A 168 -8.84 -0.02 -12.09
C SER A 168 -9.54 -1.22 -12.72
N GLU A 169 -10.16 -2.08 -11.91
CA GLU A 169 -10.97 -3.19 -12.39
C GLU A 169 -12.20 -2.70 -13.17
N ASN A 170 -12.96 -1.77 -12.59
CA ASN A 170 -14.13 -1.17 -13.24
C ASN A 170 -13.77 -0.40 -14.52
N MET A 171 -12.65 0.32 -14.51
CA MET A 171 -12.18 1.04 -15.70
C MET A 171 -11.77 0.09 -16.82
N ASN A 172 -11.10 -1.01 -16.50
CA ASN A 172 -10.76 -2.02 -17.48
C ASN A 172 -12.01 -2.68 -18.06
N GLU A 173 -12.99 -2.99 -17.23
CA GLU A 173 -14.27 -3.55 -17.66
C GLU A 173 -15.04 -2.57 -18.54
N GLN A 174 -15.16 -1.31 -18.13
CA GLN A 174 -15.79 -0.26 -18.92
C GLN A 174 -15.05 0.01 -20.23
N PHE A 175 -13.73 0.00 -20.19
CA PHE A 175 -12.90 0.17 -21.37
C PHE A 175 -13.08 -0.99 -22.36
N ASN A 176 -13.14 -2.22 -21.87
CA ASN A 176 -13.43 -3.39 -22.69
C ASN A 176 -14.84 -3.32 -23.31
N ILE A 177 -15.84 -2.88 -22.56
CA ILE A 177 -17.21 -2.66 -23.08
C ILE A 177 -17.20 -1.61 -24.18
N ILE A 178 -16.49 -0.51 -23.98
CA ILE A 178 -16.37 0.57 -24.98
C ILE A 178 -15.68 0.02 -26.25
N ILE A 179 -14.60 -0.75 -26.11
CA ILE A 179 -13.92 -1.38 -27.24
C ILE A 179 -14.85 -2.35 -27.99
N GLU A 180 -15.58 -3.19 -27.26
CA GLU A 180 -16.54 -4.13 -27.86
C GLU A 180 -17.66 -3.40 -28.63
N GLN A 181 -18.20 -2.35 -28.04
CA GLN A 181 -19.23 -1.52 -28.68
C GLN A 181 -18.70 -0.74 -29.90
N SER A 182 -17.41 -0.39 -29.87
CA SER A 182 -16.77 0.39 -30.95
C SER A 182 -16.26 -0.44 -32.11
N LYS A 183 -16.25 -1.78 -32.02
CA LYS A 183 -15.81 -2.69 -33.10
C LYS A 183 -16.61 -2.54 -34.40
N GLY A 184 -17.78 -1.87 -34.39
CA GLY A 184 -18.56 -1.52 -35.59
C GLY A 184 -18.46 -0.05 -36.00
N ILE A 185 -17.66 0.76 -35.33
CA ILE A 185 -17.55 2.20 -35.54
C ILE A 185 -16.07 2.56 -35.68
N ASP A 186 -15.66 2.99 -36.84
CA ASP A 186 -14.26 3.35 -37.22
C ASP A 186 -13.68 4.57 -36.45
N ARG A 187 -14.04 4.76 -35.19
CA ARG A 187 -13.65 5.93 -34.38
C ARG A 187 -12.30 5.82 -33.65
N PHE A 188 -11.72 4.61 -33.58
CA PHE A 188 -10.50 4.34 -32.81
C PHE A 188 -9.41 3.65 -33.62
N LYS A 189 -9.44 3.83 -34.93
CA LYS A 189 -8.32 3.45 -35.80
C LYS A 189 -7.23 4.49 -35.81
#